data_de32541138a105b7df80e39f3761b6b1
#
_entry.id   de32541138a105b7df80e39f3761b6b1
#
_cell.length_a   1.000
_cell.length_b   1.000
_cell.length_c   1.000
_cell.angle_alpha   90.00
_cell.angle_beta   90.00
_cell.angle_gamma   90.00
#
_symmetry.space_group_name_H-M   'P 1'
#
loop_
_entity.id
_entity.type
_entity.pdbx_description
1 polymer ?
#
loop_
_entity_poly.entity_id
_entity_poly.type
_entity_poly.pdbx_seq_one_letter_code
_entity_poly.pdbx_strand_id
1 'polypeptide(L)'
;MKNISDCFVLNNGVKIPCVGYGTWRTPDGIDTVKAVREALDCGYRHIDTAQLYGNEESVGKGIRESGLNRSELFVTTKLKNTDQGYDSTLRAFEGSMKRLGLDYLDLYLIHWPVPAVFKDEWKQVSRDTWRAFERLYEEGLVRSIGLSNFLPHHIDNIEVSA
;
A
#
# COMPACT_ATOMS: atom_id res chain seq x y z
N MET A 1 16.28 -16.25 -2.40
CA MET A 1 16.83 -14.93 -2.13
C MET A 1 18.31 -15.07 -1.81
N LYS A 2 19.16 -14.37 -2.55
CA LYS A 2 20.63 -14.41 -2.39
C LYS A 2 21.16 -13.06 -1.87
N ASN A 3 20.47 -11.98 -2.17
CA ASN A 3 20.83 -10.63 -1.69
C ASN A 3 19.58 -9.75 -1.49
N ILE A 4 19.75 -8.56 -0.89
CA ILE A 4 18.67 -7.63 -0.56
C ILE A 4 17.98 -7.04 -1.80
N SER A 5 18.64 -7.05 -2.95
CA SER A 5 18.12 -6.53 -4.22
C SER A 5 17.32 -7.55 -5.04
N ASP A 6 17.22 -8.81 -4.57
CA ASP A 6 16.39 -9.82 -5.25
C ASP A 6 14.91 -9.39 -5.25
N CYS A 7 14.22 -9.66 -6.37
CA CYS A 7 12.83 -9.31 -6.55
C CYS A 7 11.99 -10.53 -6.96
N PHE A 8 10.71 -10.53 -6.58
CA PHE A 8 9.68 -11.32 -7.25
C PHE A 8 9.07 -10.50 -8.40
N VAL A 9 8.54 -11.21 -9.38
CA VAL A 9 7.78 -10.59 -10.48
C VAL A 9 6.30 -10.83 -10.22
N LEU A 10 5.52 -9.77 -10.13
CA LEU A 10 4.07 -9.83 -10.00
C LEU A 10 3.43 -10.24 -11.33
N ASN A 11 2.16 -10.66 -11.32
CA ASN A 11 1.43 -11.11 -12.52
C ASN A 11 1.40 -10.06 -13.66
N ASN A 12 1.48 -8.78 -13.32
CA ASN A 12 1.53 -7.66 -14.29
C ASN A 12 2.96 -7.26 -14.70
N GLY A 13 3.97 -8.05 -14.34
CA GLY A 13 5.38 -7.80 -14.69
C GLY A 13 6.13 -6.81 -13.77
N VAL A 14 5.46 -6.18 -12.83
CA VAL A 14 6.09 -5.29 -11.85
C VAL A 14 6.98 -6.09 -10.91
N LYS A 15 8.20 -5.60 -10.64
CA LYS A 15 9.15 -6.24 -9.74
C LYS A 15 8.99 -5.67 -8.34
N ILE A 16 8.66 -6.56 -7.38
CA ILE A 16 8.61 -6.23 -5.95
C ILE A 16 9.86 -6.76 -5.25
N PRO A 17 10.63 -5.95 -4.49
CA PRO A 17 11.76 -6.45 -3.71
C PRO A 17 11.31 -7.55 -2.73
N CYS A 18 12.09 -8.62 -2.65
CA CYS A 18 11.81 -9.77 -1.76
C CYS A 18 11.82 -9.40 -0.27
N VAL A 19 12.50 -8.30 0.07
CA VAL A 19 12.61 -7.80 1.44
C VAL A 19 12.14 -6.34 1.46
N GLY A 20 11.24 -6.05 2.41
CA GLY A 20 10.74 -4.69 2.65
C GLY A 20 10.86 -4.29 4.11
N TYR A 21 10.96 -3.00 4.35
CA TYR A 21 10.89 -2.42 5.67
C TYR A 21 9.44 -2.04 6.01
N GLY A 22 8.87 -2.67 7.04
CA GLY A 22 7.50 -2.42 7.51
C GLY A 22 7.45 -1.42 8.65
N THR A 23 6.50 -0.49 8.59
CA THR A 23 6.36 0.61 9.56
C THR A 23 5.27 0.38 10.61
N TRP A 24 4.75 -0.85 10.73
CA TRP A 24 3.76 -1.20 11.74
C TRP A 24 4.31 -0.97 13.16
N ARG A 25 3.53 -0.29 14.02
CA ARG A 25 3.90 0.08 15.39
C ARG A 25 5.09 1.05 15.52
N THR A 26 5.56 1.63 14.45
CA THR A 26 6.49 2.76 14.54
C THR A 26 5.66 4.03 14.76
N PRO A 27 5.89 4.80 15.84
CA PRO A 27 5.09 5.98 16.15
C PRO A 27 5.28 7.07 15.09
N ASP A 28 4.25 7.85 14.82
CA ASP A 28 4.41 9.01 13.94
C ASP A 28 5.44 9.99 14.52
N GLY A 29 6.20 10.67 13.65
CA GLY A 29 7.19 11.65 14.05
C GLY A 29 8.63 11.28 13.66
N ILE A 30 9.59 11.92 14.35
CA ILE A 30 11.01 11.87 13.98
C ILE A 30 11.61 10.45 13.99
N ASP A 31 11.11 9.57 14.85
CA ASP A 31 11.64 8.20 14.93
C ASP A 31 11.28 7.38 13.69
N THR A 32 10.06 7.54 13.14
CA THR A 32 9.68 6.93 11.86
C THR A 32 10.49 7.51 10.71
N VAL A 33 10.70 8.84 10.67
CA VAL A 33 11.54 9.48 9.65
C VAL A 33 12.95 8.89 9.65
N LYS A 34 13.57 8.79 10.82
CA LYS A 34 14.92 8.21 10.98
C LYS A 34 14.95 6.74 10.57
N ALA A 35 14.01 5.93 11.07
CA ALA A 35 13.97 4.50 10.79
C ALA A 35 13.81 4.19 9.29
N VAL A 36 12.96 4.96 8.57
CA VAL A 36 12.81 4.83 7.12
C VAL A 36 14.11 5.20 6.40
N ARG A 37 14.77 6.30 6.79
CA ARG A 37 16.06 6.69 6.21
C ARG A 37 17.14 5.63 6.44
N GLU A 38 17.30 5.17 7.67
CA GLU A 38 18.27 4.13 8.02
C GLU A 38 18.00 2.82 7.25
N ALA A 39 16.74 2.42 7.09
CA ALA A 39 16.39 1.27 6.27
C ALA A 39 16.86 1.47 4.81
N LEU A 40 16.60 2.63 4.22
CA LEU A 40 17.02 2.96 2.86
C LEU A 40 18.55 3.03 2.73
N ASP A 41 19.24 3.57 3.73
CA ASP A 41 20.71 3.61 3.80
C ASP A 41 21.31 2.19 3.92
N CYS A 42 20.64 1.29 4.62
CA CYS A 42 21.00 -0.13 4.70
C CYS A 42 20.72 -0.93 3.42
N GLY A 43 20.15 -0.30 2.38
CA GLY A 43 19.91 -0.92 1.08
C GLY A 43 18.49 -1.46 0.86
N TYR A 44 17.55 -1.29 1.79
CA TYR A 44 16.14 -1.56 1.51
C TYR A 44 15.65 -0.66 0.38
N ARG A 45 14.79 -1.20 -0.47
CA ARG A 45 14.15 -0.45 -1.57
C ARG A 45 12.62 -0.60 -1.57
N HIS A 46 12.08 -1.36 -0.63
CA HIS A 46 10.64 -1.52 -0.42
C HIS A 46 10.28 -1.01 0.98
N ILE A 47 9.36 -0.03 1.03
CA ILE A 47 8.77 0.50 2.27
C ILE A 47 7.30 0.12 2.29
N ASP A 48 6.90 -0.58 3.35
CA ASP A 48 5.51 -1.01 3.59
C ASP A 48 4.90 -0.23 4.74
N THR A 49 3.85 0.53 4.46
CA THR A 49 3.05 1.26 5.46
C THR A 49 1.57 0.95 5.27
N ALA A 50 0.71 1.62 6.02
CA ALA A 50 -0.73 1.61 5.86
C ALA A 50 -1.36 2.88 6.45
N GLN A 51 -2.47 3.31 5.89
CA GLN A 51 -3.27 4.41 6.44
C GLN A 51 -3.62 4.19 7.92
N LEU A 52 -3.91 2.93 8.30
CA LEU A 52 -4.23 2.56 9.68
C LEU A 52 -3.09 2.82 10.67
N TYR A 53 -1.84 2.82 10.21
CA TYR A 53 -0.68 2.98 11.10
C TYR A 53 -0.52 4.42 11.59
N GLY A 54 -1.14 5.39 10.89
CA GLY A 54 -1.14 6.80 11.27
C GLY A 54 0.21 7.51 11.12
N ASN A 55 1.14 6.91 10.36
CA ASN A 55 2.52 7.41 10.22
C ASN A 55 2.93 7.68 8.77
N GLU A 56 1.98 7.70 7.83
CA GLU A 56 2.27 7.91 6.40
C GLU A 56 3.01 9.22 6.12
N GLU A 57 2.73 10.29 6.88
CA GLU A 57 3.41 11.58 6.71
C GLU A 57 4.89 11.49 7.06
N SER A 58 5.22 10.84 8.17
CA SER A 58 6.61 10.58 8.58
C SER A 58 7.33 9.63 7.64
N VAL A 59 6.63 8.61 7.12
CA VAL A 59 7.17 7.70 6.09
C VAL A 59 7.53 8.48 4.82
N GLY A 60 6.60 9.29 4.31
CA GLY A 60 6.83 10.13 3.13
C GLY A 60 7.99 11.12 3.33
N LYS A 61 8.10 11.71 4.53
CA LYS A 61 9.23 12.57 4.89
C LYS A 61 10.55 11.80 4.89
N GLY A 62 10.60 10.61 5.48
CA GLY A 62 11.79 9.76 5.50
C GLY A 62 12.24 9.37 4.08
N ILE A 63 11.29 9.04 3.20
CA ILE A 63 11.56 8.77 1.78
C ILE A 63 12.19 9.99 1.09
N ARG A 64 11.61 11.17 1.22
CA ARG A 64 12.15 12.40 0.61
C ARG A 64 13.54 12.76 1.13
N GLU A 65 13.75 12.61 2.43
CA GLU A 65 15.04 12.94 3.07
C GLU A 65 16.15 11.91 2.79
N SER A 66 15.81 10.73 2.23
CA SER A 66 16.81 9.73 1.84
C SER A 66 17.67 10.16 0.64
N GLY A 67 17.15 11.09 -0.18
CA GLY A 67 17.84 11.55 -1.41
C GLY A 67 17.80 10.54 -2.56
N LEU A 68 17.14 9.37 -2.39
CA LEU A 68 16.97 8.39 -3.46
C LEU A 68 15.91 8.84 -4.44
N ASN A 69 16.08 8.49 -5.73
CA ASN A 69 15.04 8.75 -6.72
C ASN A 69 13.79 7.90 -6.42
N ARG A 70 12.59 8.48 -6.57
CA ARG A 70 11.32 7.76 -6.36
C ARG A 70 11.22 6.46 -7.18
N SER A 71 11.79 6.46 -8.38
CA SER A 71 11.81 5.29 -9.27
C SER A 71 12.68 4.12 -8.78
N GLU A 72 13.55 4.35 -7.81
CA GLU A 72 14.39 3.31 -7.20
C GLU A 72 13.65 2.60 -6.05
N LEU A 73 12.51 3.14 -5.62
CA LEU A 73 11.76 2.68 -4.46
C LEU A 73 10.47 1.98 -4.86
N PHE A 74 10.11 0.99 -4.08
CA PHE A 74 8.81 0.33 -4.09
C PHE A 74 8.06 0.72 -2.82
N VAL A 75 6.95 1.45 -2.95
CA VAL A 75 6.17 1.94 -1.81
C VAL A 75 4.81 1.30 -1.80
N THR A 76 4.49 0.64 -0.69
CA THR A 76 3.20 0.02 -0.41
C THR A 76 2.47 0.78 0.68
N THR A 77 1.19 1.08 0.47
CA THR A 77 0.26 1.42 1.54
C THR A 77 -1.03 0.64 1.42
N LYS A 78 -1.91 0.72 2.42
CA LYS A 78 -3.11 -0.10 2.52
C LYS A 78 -4.31 0.76 2.92
N LEU A 79 -5.44 0.51 2.29
CA LEU A 79 -6.72 1.14 2.59
C LEU A 79 -7.19 0.78 3.99
N LYS A 80 -7.51 1.78 4.79
CA LYS A 80 -8.10 1.57 6.12
C LYS A 80 -9.47 0.90 6.02
N ASN A 81 -9.76 0.02 6.96
CA ASN A 81 -10.97 -0.80 6.95
C ASN A 81 -12.27 0.01 6.91
N THR A 82 -12.31 1.16 7.58
CA THR A 82 -13.49 2.05 7.64
C THR A 82 -13.74 2.80 6.34
N ASP A 83 -12.77 2.81 5.43
CA ASP A 83 -12.78 3.64 4.22
C ASP A 83 -13.03 2.80 2.96
N GLN A 84 -13.44 1.53 3.13
CA GLN A 84 -13.86 0.67 2.03
C GLN A 84 -15.18 1.18 1.38
N GLY A 85 -15.43 0.77 0.14
CA GLY A 85 -16.46 1.28 -0.75
C GLY A 85 -15.87 2.13 -1.88
N TYR A 86 -16.59 2.33 -2.98
CA TYR A 86 -16.03 2.95 -4.19
C TYR A 86 -15.51 4.38 -3.95
N ASP A 87 -16.41 5.32 -3.61
CA ASP A 87 -16.05 6.73 -3.45
C ASP A 87 -15.18 7.00 -2.21
N SER A 88 -15.40 6.26 -1.14
CA SER A 88 -14.60 6.35 0.08
C SER A 88 -13.16 5.90 -0.16
N THR A 89 -12.96 4.84 -0.95
CA THR A 89 -11.63 4.37 -1.35
C THR A 89 -10.88 5.42 -2.15
N LEU A 90 -11.51 6.07 -3.13
CA LEU A 90 -10.87 7.12 -3.92
C LEU A 90 -10.43 8.31 -3.05
N ARG A 91 -11.31 8.78 -2.15
CA ARG A 91 -10.95 9.84 -1.21
C ARG A 91 -9.83 9.43 -0.24
N ALA A 92 -9.86 8.19 0.25
CA ALA A 92 -8.84 7.67 1.15
C ALA A 92 -7.47 7.58 0.46
N PHE A 93 -7.45 7.15 -0.82
CA PHE A 93 -6.25 7.12 -1.65
C PHE A 93 -5.64 8.53 -1.79
N GLU A 94 -6.44 9.53 -2.19
CA GLU A 94 -5.98 10.93 -2.29
C GLU A 94 -5.38 11.42 -0.97
N GLY A 95 -6.02 11.09 0.16
CA GLY A 95 -5.51 11.40 1.49
C GLY A 95 -4.17 10.74 1.79
N SER A 96 -3.99 9.47 1.43
CA SER A 96 -2.72 8.76 1.59
C SER A 96 -1.62 9.36 0.72
N MET A 97 -1.92 9.67 -0.55
CA MET A 97 -0.97 10.30 -1.46
C MET A 97 -0.49 11.66 -0.93
N LYS A 98 -1.41 12.47 -0.39
CA LYS A 98 -1.08 13.75 0.23
C LYS A 98 -0.18 13.59 1.45
N ARG A 99 -0.46 12.62 2.35
CA ARG A 99 0.37 12.36 3.54
C ARG A 99 1.75 11.86 3.16
N LEU A 100 1.82 10.89 2.24
CA LEU A 100 3.09 10.36 1.73
C LEU A 100 3.86 11.40 0.91
N GLY A 101 3.19 12.36 0.28
CA GLY A 101 3.80 13.33 -0.62
C GLY A 101 4.37 12.67 -1.88
N LEU A 102 3.63 11.74 -2.45
CA LEU A 102 4.01 10.97 -3.64
C LEU A 102 3.00 11.18 -4.77
N ASP A 103 3.45 11.00 -6.02
CA ASP A 103 2.60 11.12 -7.21
C ASP A 103 1.98 9.78 -7.63
N TYR A 104 2.56 8.65 -7.21
CA TYR A 104 2.06 7.30 -7.47
C TYR A 104 2.46 6.32 -6.37
N LEU A 105 1.76 5.19 -6.29
CA LEU A 105 2.13 4.02 -5.47
C LEU A 105 2.62 2.87 -6.36
N ASP A 106 3.52 2.05 -5.83
CA ASP A 106 3.90 0.79 -6.46
C ASP A 106 2.89 -0.32 -6.15
N LEU A 107 2.34 -0.33 -4.94
CA LEU A 107 1.32 -1.30 -4.53
C LEU A 107 0.32 -0.66 -3.57
N TYR A 108 -0.98 -0.84 -3.86
CA TYR A 108 -2.07 -0.49 -2.96
C TYR A 108 -2.86 -1.73 -2.59
N LEU A 109 -3.10 -1.95 -1.30
CA LEU A 109 -3.76 -3.15 -0.78
C LEU A 109 -5.06 -2.85 -0.05
N ILE A 110 -6.09 -3.67 -0.25
CA ILE A 110 -7.19 -3.76 0.71
C ILE A 110 -6.63 -4.43 1.97
N HIS A 111 -6.68 -3.74 3.12
CA HIS A 111 -5.98 -4.17 4.33
C HIS A 111 -6.60 -5.44 4.94
N TRP A 112 -7.94 -5.52 5.01
CA TRP A 112 -8.71 -6.66 5.55
C TRP A 112 -10.01 -6.86 4.78
N PRO A 113 -10.48 -8.11 4.62
CA PRO A 113 -11.65 -8.43 3.79
C PRO A 113 -13.00 -8.06 4.41
N VAL A 114 -13.14 -8.16 5.73
CA VAL A 114 -14.42 -8.02 6.46
C VAL A 114 -14.25 -7.02 7.60
N PRO A 115 -14.36 -5.71 7.32
CA PRO A 115 -14.34 -4.71 8.38
C PRO A 115 -15.55 -4.84 9.30
N ALA A 116 -15.34 -4.64 10.60
CA ALA A 116 -16.45 -4.73 11.58
C ALA A 116 -17.61 -3.77 11.29
N VAL A 117 -17.31 -2.61 10.72
CA VAL A 117 -18.30 -1.58 10.35
C VAL A 117 -19.17 -1.98 9.14
N PHE A 118 -18.73 -2.98 8.34
CA PHE A 118 -19.42 -3.46 7.14
C PHE A 118 -19.73 -4.96 7.21
N LYS A 119 -19.81 -5.54 8.41
CA LYS A 119 -19.92 -6.98 8.64
C LYS A 119 -21.01 -7.66 7.79
N ASP A 120 -22.16 -7.04 7.66
CA ASP A 120 -23.30 -7.63 6.95
C ASP A 120 -23.29 -7.31 5.44
N GLU A 121 -22.58 -6.26 5.03
CA GLU A 121 -22.51 -5.76 3.66
C GLU A 121 -21.14 -6.00 3.00
N TRP A 122 -20.22 -6.66 3.69
CA TRP A 122 -18.81 -6.78 3.29
C TRP A 122 -18.62 -7.27 1.85
N LYS A 123 -19.50 -8.15 1.38
CA LYS A 123 -19.42 -8.70 0.01
C LYS A 123 -19.58 -7.61 -1.05
N GLN A 124 -20.59 -6.77 -0.89
CA GLN A 124 -20.81 -5.65 -1.82
C GLN A 124 -19.74 -4.58 -1.66
N VAL A 125 -19.44 -4.22 -0.42
CA VAL A 125 -18.41 -3.22 -0.10
C VAL A 125 -17.04 -3.64 -0.64
N SER A 126 -16.66 -4.92 -0.54
CA SER A 126 -15.41 -5.42 -1.11
C SER A 126 -15.36 -5.31 -2.63
N ARG A 127 -16.45 -5.63 -3.34
CA ARG A 127 -16.54 -5.46 -4.80
C ARG A 127 -16.42 -4.00 -5.21
N ASP A 128 -17.12 -3.10 -4.53
CA ASP A 128 -17.07 -1.67 -4.83
C ASP A 128 -15.68 -1.09 -4.53
N THR A 129 -15.03 -1.55 -3.47
CA THR A 129 -13.64 -1.22 -3.15
C THR A 129 -12.70 -1.69 -4.25
N TRP A 130 -12.85 -2.93 -4.73
CA TRP A 130 -12.01 -3.48 -5.79
C TRP A 130 -12.15 -2.70 -7.09
N ARG A 131 -13.37 -2.34 -7.49
CA ARG A 131 -13.61 -1.48 -8.67
C ARG A 131 -12.91 -0.12 -8.57
N ALA A 132 -12.84 0.47 -7.37
CA ALA A 132 -12.08 1.68 -7.16
C ALA A 132 -10.56 1.46 -7.30
N PHE A 133 -10.05 0.31 -6.85
CA PHE A 133 -8.65 -0.09 -7.03
C PHE A 133 -8.31 -0.28 -8.52
N GLU A 134 -9.17 -0.97 -9.28
CA GLU A 134 -9.02 -1.13 -10.73
C GLU A 134 -8.95 0.22 -11.44
N ARG A 135 -9.83 1.15 -11.10
CA ARG A 135 -9.81 2.52 -11.63
C ARG A 135 -8.48 3.23 -11.34
N LEU A 136 -7.98 3.18 -10.10
CA LEU A 136 -6.70 3.79 -9.74
C LEU A 136 -5.52 3.17 -10.51
N TYR A 137 -5.60 1.87 -10.79
CA TYR A 137 -4.62 1.17 -11.61
C TYR A 137 -4.70 1.60 -13.08
N GLU A 138 -5.90 1.66 -13.66
CA GLU A 138 -6.13 2.11 -15.05
C GLU A 138 -5.69 3.56 -15.27
N GLU A 139 -5.89 4.43 -14.29
CA GLU A 139 -5.44 5.83 -14.31
C GLU A 139 -3.91 5.96 -14.12
N GLY A 140 -3.19 4.87 -13.86
CA GLY A 140 -1.74 4.85 -13.64
C GLY A 140 -1.27 5.45 -12.31
N LEU A 141 -2.20 5.69 -11.38
CA LEU A 141 -1.89 6.22 -10.05
C LEU A 141 -1.31 5.15 -9.12
N VAL A 142 -1.58 3.88 -9.43
CA VAL A 142 -1.06 2.72 -8.71
C VAL A 142 -0.51 1.71 -9.73
N ARG A 143 0.72 1.23 -9.53
CA ARG A 143 1.38 0.28 -10.45
C ARG A 143 0.91 -1.15 -10.26
N SER A 144 0.47 -1.51 -9.06
CA SER A 144 -0.07 -2.83 -8.72
C SER A 144 -1.11 -2.70 -7.61
N ILE A 145 -2.18 -3.49 -7.71
CA ILE A 145 -3.23 -3.57 -6.69
C ILE A 145 -3.28 -4.97 -6.10
N GLY A 146 -3.79 -5.10 -4.88
CA GLY A 146 -3.84 -6.41 -4.25
C GLY A 146 -4.63 -6.46 -2.95
N LEU A 147 -4.57 -7.63 -2.34
CA LEU A 147 -5.36 -8.02 -1.17
C LEU A 147 -4.44 -8.42 -0.01
N SER A 148 -4.80 -8.03 1.20
CA SER A 148 -4.09 -8.40 2.43
C SER A 148 -5.05 -9.07 3.40
N ASN A 149 -4.60 -10.17 4.05
CA ASN A 149 -5.39 -10.93 5.01
C ASN A 149 -6.64 -11.63 4.44
N PHE A 150 -6.73 -11.80 3.13
CA PHE A 150 -7.84 -12.47 2.47
C PHE A 150 -7.67 -13.99 2.50
N LEU A 151 -8.72 -14.72 2.85
CA LEU A 151 -8.84 -16.17 2.69
C LEU A 151 -9.48 -16.49 1.33
N PRO A 152 -9.37 -17.75 0.81
CA PRO A 152 -9.92 -18.10 -0.50
C PRO A 152 -11.38 -17.67 -0.71
N HIS A 153 -12.26 -17.92 0.24
CA HIS A 153 -13.68 -17.54 0.13
C HIS A 153 -13.92 -16.02 0.13
N HIS A 154 -12.96 -15.21 0.58
CA HIS A 154 -13.02 -13.76 0.44
C HIS A 154 -12.64 -13.33 -0.98
N ILE A 155 -11.65 -14.04 -1.58
CA ILE A 155 -11.19 -13.78 -2.95
C ILE A 155 -12.28 -14.15 -3.95
N ASP A 156 -12.96 -15.30 -3.74
CA ASP A 156 -14.08 -15.77 -4.59
C ASP A 156 -15.21 -14.74 -4.71
N ASN A 157 -15.31 -13.81 -3.75
CA ASN A 157 -16.33 -12.76 -3.77
C ASN A 157 -15.94 -11.58 -4.69
N ILE A 158 -14.65 -11.45 -5.04
CA ILE A 158 -14.15 -10.37 -5.87
C ILE A 158 -13.95 -10.93 -7.27
N GLU A 159 -14.72 -10.42 -8.24
CA GLU A 159 -14.45 -10.68 -9.65
C GLU A 159 -13.16 -9.95 -10.01
N VAL A 160 -12.05 -10.68 -10.01
CA VAL A 160 -10.73 -10.13 -10.35
C VAL A 160 -10.63 -10.09 -11.87
N SER A 161 -10.64 -8.89 -12.43
CA SER A 161 -10.53 -8.66 -13.89
C SER A 161 -9.10 -8.61 -14.40
N ALA A 162 -8.13 -8.94 -13.57
CA ALA A 162 -6.71 -8.85 -13.94
C ALA A 162 -6.11 -10.18 -14.37
#